data_8282858441a1963731169eda9be09a4e
#
_entry.id   8282858441a1963731169eda9be09a4e
#
_cell.length_a   1.000
_cell.length_b   1.000
_cell.length_c   1.000
_cell.angle_alpha   90.00
_cell.angle_beta   90.00
_cell.angle_gamma   90.00
#
_symmetry.space_group_name_H-M   'P 1'
#
loop_
_entity.id
_entity.type
_entity.pdbx_description
1 polymer ?
#
loop_
_entity_poly.entity_id
_entity_poly.type
_entity_poly.pdbx_seq_one_letter_code
_entity_poly.pdbx_strand_id
1 'polypeptide(L)'
;MARSSTTSRIIGWAIRLLIGAMIFSVVGVLLWRILSSGDPASMTVLQPNEQIFAAYQEEGEQLQILHQQHDIIIRDGPSKGYFSVTQSEFIPAADQLQITFRYNNSTLKYVAEDYGKAAPLERGKDWFDVTVTIAYDLTPDNADDNDINHPDSVRFERYQPTACVKDTKNLYNYERLTFDGIDICAGFDEQGVPIMRPEILAVYVDIYFNEDLDYEQEPLGTLLIYLYGDERSVLVDTPDKKDVAALEEFGQK
;
A
#
# COMPACT_ATOMS: atom_id res chain seq x y z
N MET A 1 -42.78 56.20 -12.21
CA MET A 1 -41.71 55.26 -12.74
C MET A 1 -40.66 54.86 -11.70
N ALA A 2 -41.02 54.42 -10.49
CA ALA A 2 -40.04 54.12 -9.42
C ALA A 2 -40.03 52.66 -8.93
N ARG A 3 -40.82 51.76 -9.54
CA ARG A 3 -40.93 50.35 -9.10
C ARG A 3 -39.88 49.40 -9.69
N SER A 4 -39.16 49.79 -10.76
CA SER A 4 -38.21 48.88 -11.41
C SER A 4 -36.84 48.74 -10.66
N SER A 5 -36.50 49.70 -9.80
CA SER A 5 -35.18 49.68 -9.11
C SER A 5 -35.11 48.69 -7.93
N THR A 6 -36.23 48.43 -7.27
CA THR A 6 -36.25 47.53 -6.11
C THR A 6 -36.18 46.04 -6.53
N THR A 7 -36.92 45.67 -7.58
CA THR A 7 -36.91 44.31 -8.14
C THR A 7 -35.54 43.94 -8.69
N SER A 8 -34.89 44.86 -9.38
CA SER A 8 -33.52 44.67 -9.90
C SER A 8 -32.49 44.47 -8.79
N ARG A 9 -32.62 45.18 -7.66
CA ARG A 9 -31.74 45.00 -6.48
C ARG A 9 -31.97 43.65 -5.80
N ILE A 10 -33.22 43.22 -5.66
CA ILE A 10 -33.54 41.90 -5.07
C ILE A 10 -32.98 40.77 -5.93
N ILE A 11 -33.16 40.84 -7.26
CA ILE A 11 -32.61 39.86 -8.19
C ILE A 11 -31.06 39.83 -8.11
N GLY A 12 -30.41 40.99 -8.07
CA GLY A 12 -28.96 41.09 -7.94
C GLY A 12 -28.46 40.49 -6.63
N TRP A 13 -29.18 40.65 -5.52
CA TRP A 13 -28.85 40.02 -4.24
C TRP A 13 -29.04 38.50 -4.28
N ALA A 14 -30.14 38.03 -4.86
CA ALA A 14 -30.41 36.60 -5.01
C ALA A 14 -29.32 35.89 -5.85
N ILE A 15 -28.91 36.50 -6.96
CA ILE A 15 -27.82 35.97 -7.81
C ILE A 15 -26.50 35.92 -7.02
N ARG A 16 -26.15 36.95 -6.25
CA ARG A 16 -24.92 36.96 -5.45
C ARG A 16 -24.92 35.88 -4.37
N LEU A 17 -26.08 35.68 -3.70
CA LEU A 17 -26.25 34.61 -2.72
C LEU A 17 -26.11 33.23 -3.35
N LEU A 18 -26.67 33.03 -4.53
CA LEU A 18 -26.59 31.76 -5.27
C LEU A 18 -25.16 31.45 -5.72
N ILE A 19 -24.46 32.46 -6.23
CA ILE A 19 -23.02 32.33 -6.59
C ILE A 19 -22.19 32.05 -5.34
N GLY A 20 -22.43 32.76 -4.24
CA GLY A 20 -21.76 32.53 -2.97
C GLY A 20 -21.98 31.11 -2.43
N ALA A 21 -23.20 30.60 -2.49
CA ALA A 21 -23.52 29.23 -2.10
C ALA A 21 -22.85 28.19 -2.98
N MET A 22 -22.82 28.42 -4.29
CA MET A 22 -22.08 27.55 -5.22
C MET A 22 -20.57 27.51 -4.91
N ILE A 23 -19.95 28.67 -4.73
CA ILE A 23 -18.51 28.76 -4.39
C ILE A 23 -18.25 28.05 -3.07
N PHE A 24 -19.07 28.29 -2.06
CA PHE A 24 -18.94 27.64 -0.74
C PHE A 24 -19.08 26.12 -0.84
N SER A 25 -20.02 25.63 -1.64
CA SER A 25 -20.20 24.20 -1.88
C SER A 25 -18.98 23.59 -2.57
N VAL A 26 -18.43 24.24 -3.61
CA VAL A 26 -17.24 23.76 -4.30
C VAL A 26 -16.02 23.75 -3.37
N VAL A 27 -15.81 24.84 -2.63
CA VAL A 27 -14.71 24.92 -1.65
C VAL A 27 -14.88 23.88 -0.54
N GLY A 28 -16.10 23.68 -0.05
CA GLY A 28 -16.43 22.66 0.95
C GLY A 28 -16.11 21.24 0.45
N VAL A 29 -16.48 20.92 -0.78
CA VAL A 29 -16.17 19.62 -1.41
C VAL A 29 -14.66 19.45 -1.60
N LEU A 30 -13.95 20.49 -2.04
CA LEU A 30 -12.49 20.43 -2.21
C LEU A 30 -11.77 20.25 -0.87
N LEU A 31 -12.15 21.02 0.15
CA LEU A 31 -11.61 20.87 1.51
C LEU A 31 -11.90 19.48 2.08
N TRP A 32 -13.14 19.00 1.93
CA TRP A 32 -13.50 17.64 2.32
C TRP A 32 -12.63 16.61 1.62
N ARG A 33 -12.40 16.75 0.30
CA ARG A 33 -11.58 15.84 -0.48
C ARG A 33 -10.12 15.84 -0.02
N ILE A 34 -9.55 17.02 0.27
CA ILE A 34 -8.18 17.16 0.80
C ILE A 34 -8.07 16.55 2.19
N LEU A 35 -8.98 16.85 3.10
CA LEU A 35 -8.98 16.33 4.47
C LEU A 35 -9.24 14.81 4.53
N SER A 36 -9.91 14.26 3.52
CA SER A 36 -10.23 12.83 3.45
C SER A 36 -9.25 12.01 2.62
N SER A 37 -8.29 12.64 1.94
CA SER A 37 -7.40 11.96 0.98
C SER A 37 -6.25 11.18 1.61
N GLY A 38 -5.87 11.45 2.85
CA GLY A 38 -4.80 10.72 3.53
C GLY A 38 -5.25 9.36 4.04
N ASP A 39 -4.32 8.43 4.18
CA ASP A 39 -4.56 7.13 4.79
C ASP A 39 -4.97 7.27 6.27
N PRO A 40 -5.66 6.29 6.87
CA PRO A 40 -5.89 6.28 8.31
C PRO A 40 -4.57 6.28 9.09
N ALA A 41 -4.58 6.85 10.29
CA ALA A 41 -3.38 6.89 11.13
C ALA A 41 -2.84 5.49 11.45
N SER A 42 -3.72 4.50 11.58
CA SER A 42 -3.39 3.09 11.77
C SER A 42 -2.59 2.47 10.61
N MET A 43 -2.68 3.07 9.42
CA MET A 43 -1.98 2.61 8.21
C MET A 43 -0.64 3.30 7.98
N THR A 44 -0.32 4.32 8.76
CA THR A 44 0.90 5.14 8.62
C THR A 44 1.89 4.95 9.77
N VAL A 45 1.62 4.04 10.67
CA VAL A 45 2.48 3.70 11.81
C VAL A 45 3.01 2.29 11.62
N LEU A 46 4.29 2.07 11.91
CA LEU A 46 4.88 0.74 11.92
C LEU A 46 4.05 -0.22 12.79
N GLN A 47 3.85 -1.42 12.29
CA GLN A 47 3.20 -2.48 13.06
C GLN A 47 4.27 -3.24 13.85
N PRO A 48 4.38 -3.03 15.17
CA PRO A 48 5.41 -3.64 15.96
C PRO A 48 5.16 -5.14 16.13
N ASN A 49 6.22 -5.91 16.04
CA ASN A 49 6.29 -7.31 16.43
C ASN A 49 7.63 -7.59 17.14
N GLU A 50 7.89 -8.83 17.52
CA GLU A 50 9.10 -9.20 18.25
C GLU A 50 10.38 -8.90 17.43
N GLN A 51 10.36 -9.09 16.12
CA GLN A 51 11.53 -8.91 15.27
C GLN A 51 11.89 -7.43 15.10
N ILE A 52 10.91 -6.59 14.75
CA ILE A 52 11.16 -5.16 14.61
C ILE A 52 11.48 -4.50 15.95
N PHE A 53 10.87 -4.99 17.05
CA PHE A 53 11.20 -4.50 18.37
C PHE A 53 12.63 -4.86 18.80
N ALA A 54 13.09 -6.08 18.48
CA ALA A 54 14.48 -6.48 18.71
C ALA A 54 15.47 -5.62 17.90
N ALA A 55 15.19 -5.39 16.62
CA ALA A 55 15.98 -4.50 15.77
C ALA A 55 16.01 -3.06 16.32
N TYR A 56 14.87 -2.55 16.80
CA TYR A 56 14.82 -1.23 17.43
C TYR A 56 15.59 -1.17 18.76
N GLN A 57 15.63 -2.25 19.54
CA GLN A 57 16.46 -2.29 20.75
C GLN A 57 17.97 -2.23 20.45
N GLU A 58 18.39 -2.75 19.30
CA GLU A 58 19.79 -2.74 18.88
C GLU A 58 20.19 -1.40 18.25
N GLU A 59 19.36 -0.86 17.34
CA GLU A 59 19.68 0.32 16.54
C GLU A 59 19.09 1.63 17.08
N GLY A 60 18.07 1.53 17.93
CA GLY A 60 17.38 2.69 18.50
C GLY A 60 16.69 3.54 17.45
N GLU A 61 16.81 4.86 17.59
CA GLU A 61 16.26 5.83 16.64
C GLU A 61 16.97 5.82 15.26
N GLN A 62 18.04 5.02 15.10
CA GLN A 62 18.77 4.87 13.83
C GLN A 62 18.30 3.67 13.02
N LEU A 63 17.31 2.92 13.49
CA LEU A 63 16.69 1.85 12.73
C LEU A 63 16.28 2.35 11.35
N GLN A 64 16.78 1.71 10.30
CA GLN A 64 16.52 2.13 8.94
C GLN A 64 15.21 1.52 8.41
N ILE A 65 14.41 2.38 7.81
CA ILE A 65 13.14 2.02 7.17
C ILE A 65 13.22 2.51 5.72
N LEU A 66 13.10 1.59 4.79
CA LEU A 66 12.97 1.94 3.38
C LEU A 66 11.49 2.16 3.07
N HIS A 67 11.12 3.42 2.95
CA HIS A 67 9.76 3.83 2.67
C HIS A 67 9.57 4.09 1.17
N GLN A 68 8.57 3.44 0.59
CA GLN A 68 8.16 3.68 -0.78
C GLN A 68 6.67 4.00 -0.84
N GLN A 69 6.34 5.16 -1.40
CA GLN A 69 4.96 5.50 -1.71
C GLN A 69 4.59 4.97 -3.09
N HIS A 70 3.48 4.27 -3.16
CA HIS A 70 2.93 3.76 -4.39
C HIS A 70 1.62 4.47 -4.69
N ASP A 71 1.52 5.07 -5.86
CA ASP A 71 0.24 5.55 -6.40
C ASP A 71 -0.26 4.56 -7.48
N ILE A 72 -0.03 3.26 -7.22
CA ILE A 72 -0.24 2.22 -8.22
C ILE A 72 -1.61 1.60 -8.01
N ILE A 73 -2.46 1.84 -8.96
CA ILE A 73 -3.66 1.07 -9.19
C ILE A 73 -3.23 -0.17 -9.98
N ILE A 74 -3.47 -1.35 -9.45
CA ILE A 74 -3.28 -2.60 -10.18
C ILE A 74 -4.18 -2.53 -11.40
N ARG A 75 -3.57 -2.46 -12.60
CA ARG A 75 -4.29 -2.14 -13.83
C ARG A 75 -4.53 -3.32 -14.74
N ASP A 76 -3.89 -4.44 -14.48
CA ASP A 76 -3.95 -5.61 -15.34
C ASP A 76 -4.96 -6.63 -14.82
N GLY A 77 -5.66 -7.29 -15.74
CA GLY A 77 -6.69 -8.26 -15.42
C GLY A 77 -8.12 -7.68 -15.27
N PRO A 78 -9.08 -8.52 -14.90
CA PRO A 78 -10.50 -8.14 -14.75
C PRO A 78 -10.74 -7.17 -13.60
N SER A 79 -9.90 -7.17 -12.57
CA SER A 79 -9.98 -6.28 -11.39
C SER A 79 -9.34 -4.91 -11.60
N LYS A 80 -9.18 -4.50 -12.83
CA LYS A 80 -8.57 -3.25 -13.26
C LYS A 80 -9.05 -2.02 -12.48
N GLY A 81 -8.12 -1.40 -11.73
CA GLY A 81 -8.39 -0.16 -11.02
C GLY A 81 -9.11 -0.34 -9.67
N TYR A 82 -9.28 -1.57 -9.17
CA TYR A 82 -10.01 -1.82 -7.94
C TYR A 82 -9.14 -1.83 -6.69
N PHE A 83 -7.88 -2.19 -6.84
CA PHE A 83 -6.92 -2.31 -5.74
C PHE A 83 -5.80 -1.31 -5.89
N SER A 84 -5.26 -0.85 -4.77
CA SER A 84 -4.02 -0.08 -4.77
C SER A 84 -3.18 -0.39 -3.54
N VAL A 85 -1.87 -0.47 -3.73
CA VAL A 85 -0.90 -0.37 -2.65
C VAL A 85 -0.54 1.10 -2.52
N THR A 86 -0.70 1.67 -1.33
CA THR A 86 -0.41 3.10 -1.11
C THR A 86 1.01 3.32 -0.64
N GLN A 87 1.54 2.39 0.14
CA GLN A 87 2.92 2.42 0.62
C GLN A 87 3.44 1.01 0.91
N SER A 88 4.72 0.85 0.80
CA SER A 88 5.47 -0.27 1.35
C SER A 88 6.62 0.24 2.20
N GLU A 89 6.93 -0.47 3.26
CA GLU A 89 8.03 -0.20 4.16
C GLU A 89 8.81 -1.49 4.38
N PHE A 90 10.08 -1.45 4.04
CA PHE A 90 11.00 -2.54 4.29
C PHE A 90 11.94 -2.16 5.42
N ILE A 91 12.07 -3.02 6.42
CA ILE A 91 12.92 -2.87 7.59
C ILE A 91 14.04 -3.91 7.51
N PRO A 92 15.22 -3.55 6.96
CA PRO A 92 16.29 -4.51 6.71
C PRO A 92 16.77 -5.25 7.96
N ALA A 93 16.92 -4.54 9.08
CA ALA A 93 17.39 -5.14 10.34
C ALA A 93 16.41 -6.14 10.96
N ALA A 94 15.16 -6.17 10.49
CA ALA A 94 14.13 -7.09 10.93
C ALA A 94 13.74 -8.12 9.85
N ASP A 95 14.34 -8.07 8.65
CA ASP A 95 13.91 -8.85 7.48
C ASP A 95 12.40 -8.80 7.28
N GLN A 96 11.83 -7.60 7.41
CA GLN A 96 10.38 -7.41 7.43
C GLN A 96 9.92 -6.44 6.35
N LEU A 97 8.84 -6.79 5.66
CA LEU A 97 8.13 -5.94 4.73
C LEU A 97 6.73 -5.65 5.26
N GLN A 98 6.36 -4.37 5.32
CA GLN A 98 4.99 -3.94 5.62
C GLN A 98 4.40 -3.25 4.40
N ILE A 99 3.15 -3.60 4.07
CA ILE A 99 2.45 -3.09 2.90
C ILE A 99 1.09 -2.56 3.32
N THR A 100 0.78 -1.33 2.90
CA THR A 100 -0.57 -0.80 3.03
C THR A 100 -1.31 -0.96 1.71
N PHE A 101 -2.32 -1.80 1.76
CA PHE A 101 -3.21 -2.15 0.66
C PHE A 101 -4.58 -1.53 0.89
N ARG A 102 -5.21 -1.04 -0.17
CA ARG A 102 -6.57 -0.51 -0.07
C ARG A 102 -7.43 -0.87 -1.27
N TYR A 103 -8.73 -0.94 -1.02
CA TYR A 103 -9.76 -1.13 -2.04
C TYR A 103 -11.02 -0.35 -1.67
N ASN A 104 -11.82 -0.02 -2.67
CA ASN A 104 -13.05 0.75 -2.44
C ASN A 104 -14.29 -0.17 -2.40
N ASN A 105 -15.43 0.40 -2.00
CA ASN A 105 -16.68 -0.36 -1.95
C ASN A 105 -17.16 -0.84 -3.34
N SER A 106 -16.73 -0.20 -4.42
CA SER A 106 -17.05 -0.67 -5.77
C SER A 106 -16.31 -1.95 -6.09
N THR A 107 -15.10 -2.14 -5.57
CA THR A 107 -14.34 -3.39 -5.70
C THR A 107 -15.14 -4.57 -5.15
N LEU A 108 -15.74 -4.41 -3.95
CA LEU A 108 -16.57 -5.44 -3.32
C LEU A 108 -17.78 -5.85 -4.18
N LYS A 109 -18.32 -4.90 -4.94
CA LYS A 109 -19.40 -5.16 -5.88
C LYS A 109 -18.91 -5.93 -7.12
N TYR A 110 -17.84 -5.45 -7.75
CA TYR A 110 -17.34 -6.02 -8.99
C TYR A 110 -16.77 -7.42 -8.79
N VAL A 111 -16.00 -7.65 -7.73
CA VAL A 111 -15.51 -8.98 -7.40
C VAL A 111 -16.69 -9.93 -7.11
N ALA A 112 -17.73 -9.48 -6.40
CA ALA A 112 -18.93 -10.27 -6.19
C ALA A 112 -19.59 -10.67 -7.53
N GLU A 113 -19.71 -9.72 -8.47
CA GLU A 113 -20.28 -9.98 -9.80
C GLU A 113 -19.43 -10.97 -10.60
N ASP A 114 -18.09 -10.82 -10.60
CA ASP A 114 -17.15 -11.69 -11.30
C ASP A 114 -17.21 -13.14 -10.79
N TYR A 115 -17.43 -13.32 -9.49
CA TYR A 115 -17.59 -14.63 -8.85
C TYR A 115 -19.05 -15.09 -8.71
N GLY A 116 -19.96 -14.46 -9.46
CA GLY A 116 -21.38 -14.90 -9.53
C GLY A 116 -22.16 -14.75 -8.22
N LYS A 117 -21.73 -13.88 -7.30
CA LYS A 117 -22.45 -13.63 -6.05
C LYS A 117 -23.68 -12.76 -6.30
N ALA A 118 -24.78 -13.07 -5.63
CA ALA A 118 -26.06 -12.36 -5.80
C ALA A 118 -26.07 -10.94 -5.17
N ALA A 119 -25.11 -10.63 -4.30
CA ALA A 119 -25.01 -9.36 -3.59
C ALA A 119 -23.55 -8.94 -3.48
N PRO A 120 -23.27 -7.62 -3.33
CA PRO A 120 -21.94 -7.14 -3.04
C PRO A 120 -21.33 -7.81 -1.80
N LEU A 121 -20.01 -8.00 -1.80
CA LEU A 121 -19.29 -8.52 -0.63
C LEU A 121 -19.45 -7.56 0.55
N GLU A 122 -19.56 -8.13 1.75
CA GLU A 122 -19.77 -7.34 2.97
C GLU A 122 -18.49 -6.60 3.36
N ARG A 123 -18.63 -5.32 3.68
CA ARG A 123 -17.51 -4.47 4.11
C ARG A 123 -16.91 -4.94 5.43
N GLY A 124 -15.58 -4.89 5.53
CA GLY A 124 -14.84 -5.21 6.76
C GLY A 124 -14.62 -6.71 7.01
N LYS A 125 -15.05 -7.57 6.09
CA LYS A 125 -14.71 -8.99 6.11
C LYS A 125 -13.43 -9.25 5.32
N ASP A 126 -12.84 -10.40 5.58
CA ASP A 126 -11.64 -10.92 4.95
C ASP A 126 -11.98 -11.59 3.63
N TRP A 127 -11.95 -10.79 2.56
CA TRP A 127 -12.29 -11.27 1.23
C TRP A 127 -11.07 -11.53 0.35
N PHE A 128 -9.94 -10.94 0.70
CA PHE A 128 -8.75 -10.98 -0.13
C PHE A 128 -7.58 -11.56 0.64
N ASP A 129 -6.89 -12.50 0.02
CA ASP A 129 -5.60 -12.98 0.46
C ASP A 129 -4.53 -12.27 -0.36
N VAL A 130 -3.58 -11.65 0.34
CA VAL A 130 -2.49 -10.90 -0.27
C VAL A 130 -1.19 -11.58 0.09
N THR A 131 -0.42 -11.97 -0.91
CA THR A 131 0.86 -12.64 -0.73
C THR A 131 1.99 -11.81 -1.32
N VAL A 132 3.20 -11.99 -0.80
CA VAL A 132 4.43 -11.49 -1.41
C VAL A 132 5.16 -12.67 -2.04
N THR A 133 5.52 -12.54 -3.32
CA THR A 133 6.28 -13.54 -4.05
C THR A 133 7.61 -12.94 -4.47
N ILE A 134 8.72 -13.54 -4.05
CA ILE A 134 10.07 -13.14 -4.42
C ILE A 134 10.57 -14.07 -5.51
N ALA A 135 11.04 -13.48 -6.60
CA ALA A 135 11.71 -14.19 -7.69
C ALA A 135 13.23 -14.13 -7.48
N TYR A 136 13.86 -15.29 -7.38
CA TYR A 136 15.30 -15.45 -7.22
C TYR A 136 15.95 -15.96 -8.50
N ASP A 137 17.08 -15.38 -8.87
CA ASP A 137 17.97 -15.93 -9.88
C ASP A 137 18.82 -17.04 -9.28
N LEU A 138 18.75 -18.23 -9.86
CA LEU A 138 19.53 -19.39 -9.47
C LEU A 138 20.72 -19.64 -10.42
N THR A 139 20.92 -18.75 -11.40
CA THR A 139 22.07 -18.87 -12.31
C THR A 139 23.37 -18.72 -11.53
N PRO A 140 24.32 -19.69 -11.65
CA PRO A 140 25.61 -19.52 -11.02
C PRO A 140 26.35 -18.32 -11.62
N ASP A 141 27.13 -17.59 -10.82
CA ASP A 141 27.91 -16.40 -11.21
C ASP A 141 28.83 -16.58 -12.45
N ASN A 142 29.01 -17.82 -12.92
CA ASN A 142 29.83 -18.18 -14.06
C ASN A 142 29.03 -18.71 -15.27
N ALA A 143 27.71 -18.63 -15.25
CA ALA A 143 26.88 -19.00 -16.40
C ALA A 143 27.01 -17.92 -17.49
N ASP A 144 27.22 -18.35 -18.75
CA ASP A 144 27.19 -17.44 -19.89
C ASP A 144 25.79 -16.73 -19.92
N ASP A 145 25.77 -15.44 -20.24
CA ASP A 145 24.55 -14.60 -20.34
C ASP A 145 23.42 -15.21 -21.19
N ASN A 146 23.70 -16.28 -21.92
CA ASN A 146 22.72 -17.02 -22.73
C ASN A 146 21.85 -18.00 -21.94
N ASP A 147 22.19 -18.33 -20.67
CA ASP A 147 21.44 -19.27 -19.84
C ASP A 147 20.32 -18.62 -19.02
N ILE A 148 20.23 -17.29 -19.01
CA ILE A 148 19.18 -16.51 -18.30
C ILE A 148 17.76 -16.87 -18.75
N ASN A 149 17.60 -17.48 -19.91
CA ASN A 149 16.30 -17.90 -20.45
C ASN A 149 15.91 -19.34 -20.12
N HIS A 150 16.64 -20.02 -19.23
CA HIS A 150 16.23 -21.35 -18.79
C HIS A 150 15.10 -21.21 -17.75
N PRO A 151 13.92 -21.81 -17.97
CA PRO A 151 12.80 -21.71 -17.04
C PRO A 151 13.11 -22.26 -15.63
N ASP A 152 14.15 -23.08 -15.51
CA ASP A 152 14.61 -23.66 -14.25
C ASP A 152 15.60 -22.75 -13.49
N SER A 153 15.97 -21.58 -14.04
CA SER A 153 16.92 -20.65 -13.40
C SER A 153 16.26 -19.67 -12.43
N VAL A 154 14.94 -19.61 -12.39
CA VAL A 154 14.20 -18.70 -11.51
C VAL A 154 13.39 -19.50 -10.49
N ARG A 155 13.62 -19.24 -9.21
CA ARG A 155 12.84 -19.78 -8.10
C ARG A 155 11.90 -18.71 -7.57
N PHE A 156 10.66 -19.09 -7.33
CA PHE A 156 9.68 -18.24 -6.68
C PHE A 156 9.42 -18.72 -5.25
N GLU A 157 9.55 -17.81 -4.29
CA GLU A 157 9.15 -18.06 -2.90
C GLU A 157 7.98 -17.16 -2.53
N ARG A 158 6.93 -17.77 -2.00
CA ARG A 158 5.71 -17.06 -1.58
C ARG A 158 5.66 -16.93 -0.08
N TYR A 159 5.41 -15.72 0.36
CA TYR A 159 5.27 -15.34 1.76
C TYR A 159 3.83 -14.95 2.04
N GLN A 160 3.31 -15.47 3.15
CA GLN A 160 1.99 -15.09 3.68
C GLN A 160 2.16 -13.98 4.73
N PRO A 161 1.18 -13.09 4.90
CA PRO A 161 1.24 -12.10 5.95
C PRO A 161 1.19 -12.76 7.33
N THR A 162 2.08 -12.34 8.21
CA THR A 162 2.14 -12.80 9.61
C THR A 162 1.23 -11.98 10.53
N ALA A 163 0.89 -10.75 10.10
CA ALA A 163 -0.07 -9.89 10.78
C ALA A 163 -0.83 -9.02 9.78
N CYS A 164 -2.06 -8.65 10.15
CA CYS A 164 -2.91 -7.78 9.37
C CYS A 164 -3.68 -6.82 10.29
N VAL A 165 -3.54 -5.53 10.04
CA VAL A 165 -4.36 -4.49 10.69
C VAL A 165 -5.32 -3.91 9.66
N LYS A 166 -6.62 -3.87 10.02
CA LYS A 166 -7.68 -3.37 9.14
C LYS A 166 -8.26 -2.07 9.64
N ASP A 167 -8.56 -1.17 8.73
CA ASP A 167 -9.25 0.08 9.02
C ASP A 167 -10.13 0.48 7.85
N THR A 168 -11.05 1.41 8.09
CA THR A 168 -11.94 1.92 7.06
C THR A 168 -12.01 3.44 7.14
N LYS A 169 -11.81 4.10 6.02
CA LYS A 169 -11.93 5.55 5.93
C LYS A 169 -12.72 5.94 4.68
N ASN A 170 -13.81 6.65 4.87
CA ASN A 170 -14.72 7.05 3.79
C ASN A 170 -15.26 5.84 2.99
N LEU A 171 -14.93 5.78 1.69
CA LEU A 171 -15.34 4.71 0.78
C LEU A 171 -14.30 3.60 0.65
N TYR A 172 -13.17 3.72 1.33
CA TYR A 172 -12.06 2.77 1.24
C TYR A 172 -11.99 1.86 2.46
N ASN A 173 -11.57 0.65 2.20
CA ASN A 173 -11.11 -0.32 3.18
C ASN A 173 -9.59 -0.38 3.07
N TYR A 174 -8.91 -0.48 4.18
CA TYR A 174 -7.45 -0.50 4.27
C TYR A 174 -7.03 -1.74 5.04
N GLU A 175 -5.97 -2.34 4.57
CA GLU A 175 -5.31 -3.44 5.25
C GLU A 175 -3.80 -3.16 5.25
N ARG A 176 -3.20 -3.17 6.44
CA ARG A 176 -1.76 -3.11 6.60
C ARG A 176 -1.28 -4.51 6.94
N LEU A 177 -0.49 -5.06 6.05
CA LEU A 177 0.00 -6.43 6.07
C LEU A 177 1.46 -6.43 6.45
N THR A 178 1.86 -7.34 7.32
CA THR A 178 3.25 -7.55 7.74
C THR A 178 3.72 -8.91 7.24
N PHE A 179 4.88 -8.93 6.61
CA PHE A 179 5.54 -10.13 6.10
C PHE A 179 6.91 -10.25 6.76
N ASP A 180 7.15 -11.33 7.47
CA ASP A 180 8.41 -11.62 8.14
C ASP A 180 9.28 -12.56 7.30
N GLY A 181 10.60 -12.50 7.52
CA GLY A 181 11.57 -13.34 6.82
C GLY A 181 11.83 -12.92 5.38
N ILE A 182 11.55 -11.67 5.04
CA ILE A 182 11.83 -11.07 3.73
C ILE A 182 13.30 -10.61 3.70
N ASP A 183 14.21 -11.54 3.54
CA ASP A 183 15.65 -11.27 3.50
C ASP A 183 16.10 -10.91 2.09
N ILE A 184 15.95 -9.64 1.72
CA ILE A 184 16.33 -9.10 0.41
C ILE A 184 17.52 -8.14 0.47
N CYS A 185 18.02 -7.82 1.66
CA CYS A 185 19.12 -6.90 1.88
C CYS A 185 20.42 -7.67 2.20
N ALA A 186 21.48 -7.39 1.44
CA ALA A 186 22.80 -7.96 1.69
C ALA A 186 23.65 -7.15 2.69
N GLY A 187 23.17 -5.97 3.11
CA GLY A 187 23.87 -5.04 3.99
C GLY A 187 23.69 -3.59 3.54
N PHE A 188 24.59 -2.72 3.98
CA PHE A 188 24.56 -1.28 3.67
C PHE A 188 25.90 -0.85 3.09
N ASP A 189 25.88 0.12 2.19
CA ASP A 189 27.10 0.74 1.67
C ASP A 189 27.69 1.75 2.67
N GLU A 190 28.82 2.40 2.28
CA GLU A 190 29.51 3.41 3.11
C GLU A 190 28.67 4.65 3.39
N GLN A 191 27.60 4.89 2.61
CA GLN A 191 26.65 5.98 2.74
C GLN A 191 25.41 5.58 3.55
N GLY A 192 25.31 4.31 3.98
CA GLY A 192 24.17 3.75 4.69
C GLY A 192 23.00 3.41 3.76
N VAL A 193 23.25 3.27 2.45
CA VAL A 193 22.23 2.85 1.49
C VAL A 193 22.18 1.32 1.48
N PRO A 194 21.00 0.71 1.58
CA PRO A 194 20.86 -0.72 1.56
C PRO A 194 21.31 -1.31 0.23
N ILE A 195 22.05 -2.43 0.29
CA ILE A 195 22.51 -3.20 -0.86
C ILE A 195 21.57 -4.38 -1.02
N MET A 196 20.93 -4.50 -2.18
CA MET A 196 20.13 -5.71 -2.49
C MET A 196 21.01 -6.94 -2.64
N ARG A 197 20.44 -8.08 -2.27
CA ARG A 197 20.98 -9.37 -2.69
C ARG A 197 20.91 -9.49 -4.21
N PRO A 198 22.04 -9.78 -4.87
CA PRO A 198 22.09 -9.81 -6.34
C PRO A 198 21.21 -10.91 -6.96
N GLU A 199 20.88 -11.95 -6.19
CA GLU A 199 19.99 -13.02 -6.60
C GLU A 199 18.50 -12.65 -6.64
N ILE A 200 18.11 -11.47 -6.13
CA ILE A 200 16.71 -11.03 -6.15
C ILE A 200 16.40 -10.34 -7.48
N LEU A 201 15.54 -10.95 -8.28
CA LEU A 201 15.09 -10.39 -9.55
C LEU A 201 13.91 -9.46 -9.39
N ALA A 202 12.93 -9.85 -8.55
CA ALA A 202 11.69 -9.10 -8.39
C ALA A 202 10.95 -9.46 -7.10
N VAL A 203 10.15 -8.52 -6.60
CA VAL A 203 9.21 -8.72 -5.48
C VAL A 203 7.81 -8.39 -5.98
N TYR A 204 6.93 -9.38 -6.00
CA TYR A 204 5.55 -9.25 -6.44
C TYR A 204 4.62 -9.25 -5.23
N VAL A 205 3.57 -8.44 -5.30
CA VAL A 205 2.42 -8.50 -4.40
C VAL A 205 1.25 -9.02 -5.20
N ASP A 206 0.75 -10.19 -4.85
CA ASP A 206 -0.35 -10.87 -5.52
C ASP A 206 -1.59 -10.84 -4.64
N ILE A 207 -2.74 -10.56 -5.23
CA ILE A 207 -4.02 -10.47 -4.54
C ILE A 207 -4.95 -11.56 -5.07
N TYR A 208 -5.45 -12.39 -4.19
CA TYR A 208 -6.37 -13.50 -4.49
C TYR A 208 -7.73 -13.29 -3.82
N PHE A 209 -8.76 -13.95 -4.35
CA PHE A 209 -10.06 -14.00 -3.70
C PHE A 209 -10.09 -15.15 -2.70
N ASN A 210 -10.38 -14.85 -1.45
CA ASN A 210 -10.21 -15.80 -0.34
C ASN A 210 -11.18 -16.99 -0.36
N GLU A 211 -12.39 -16.85 -0.92
CA GLU A 211 -13.37 -17.96 -1.00
C GLU A 211 -12.98 -19.02 -2.04
N ASP A 212 -12.14 -18.66 -3.01
CA ASP A 212 -11.73 -19.53 -4.13
C ASP A 212 -10.20 -19.56 -4.21
N LEU A 213 -9.56 -19.69 -3.04
CA LEU A 213 -8.13 -19.55 -2.89
C LEU A 213 -7.39 -20.71 -3.56
N ASP A 214 -6.89 -20.44 -4.73
CA ASP A 214 -6.02 -21.31 -5.51
C ASP A 214 -4.83 -20.49 -6.04
N TYR A 215 -3.68 -20.69 -5.44
CA TYR A 215 -2.46 -19.98 -5.83
C TYR A 215 -1.86 -20.45 -7.17
N GLU A 216 -2.41 -21.47 -7.81
CA GLU A 216 -2.06 -21.86 -9.16
C GLU A 216 -2.85 -21.07 -10.22
N GLN A 217 -3.94 -20.41 -9.80
CA GLN A 217 -4.70 -19.50 -10.65
C GLN A 217 -4.05 -18.12 -10.73
N GLU A 218 -4.41 -17.39 -11.77
CA GLU A 218 -4.00 -16.00 -11.89
C GLU A 218 -4.60 -15.17 -10.74
N PRO A 219 -3.79 -14.34 -10.06
CA PRO A 219 -4.30 -13.45 -9.03
C PRO A 219 -5.28 -12.42 -9.62
N LEU A 220 -6.14 -11.86 -8.79
CA LEU A 220 -7.01 -10.73 -9.15
C LEU A 220 -6.21 -9.50 -9.60
N GLY A 221 -4.99 -9.39 -9.13
CA GLY A 221 -4.04 -8.37 -9.53
C GLY A 221 -2.67 -8.63 -8.95
N THR A 222 -1.65 -8.19 -9.66
CA THR A 222 -0.25 -8.28 -9.27
C THR A 222 0.39 -6.90 -9.32
N LEU A 223 1.18 -6.57 -8.30
CA LEU A 223 2.01 -5.39 -8.24
C LEU A 223 3.47 -5.78 -8.14
N LEU A 224 4.32 -5.18 -8.96
CA LEU A 224 5.76 -5.27 -8.82
C LEU A 224 6.26 -4.16 -7.89
N ILE A 225 6.91 -4.52 -6.81
CA ILE A 225 7.58 -3.58 -5.90
C ILE A 225 9.03 -3.47 -6.31
N TYR A 226 9.47 -2.24 -6.58
CA TYR A 226 10.88 -1.90 -6.77
C TYR A 226 11.39 -1.29 -5.47
N LEU A 227 11.91 -2.11 -4.57
CA LEU A 227 12.48 -1.63 -3.30
C LEU A 227 13.80 -0.87 -3.53
N TYR A 228 14.38 -1.06 -4.69
CA TYR A 228 15.64 -0.46 -5.11
C TYR A 228 15.52 -0.12 -6.59
N GLY A 229 15.73 1.05 -6.95
CA GLY A 229 15.69 1.37 -8.32
C GLY A 229 15.59 2.83 -8.51
N ASP A 230 15.15 3.50 -9.33
CA ASP A 230 15.15 4.91 -9.59
C ASP A 230 15.20 5.71 -8.27
N GLU A 231 16.29 6.41 -8.01
CA GLU A 231 16.62 7.19 -6.80
C GLU A 231 15.47 8.09 -6.28
N ARG A 232 14.38 8.18 -7.02
CA ARG A 232 13.22 9.03 -6.73
C ARG A 232 12.10 8.32 -5.98
N SER A 233 12.13 7.00 -5.86
CA SER A 233 10.97 6.25 -5.37
C SER A 233 11.16 5.64 -3.98
N VAL A 234 12.39 5.48 -3.51
CA VAL A 234 12.68 4.91 -2.20
C VAL A 234 13.34 5.94 -1.32
N LEU A 235 12.73 6.21 -0.18
CA LEU A 235 13.29 7.07 0.86
C LEU A 235 13.80 6.18 1.99
N VAL A 236 15.06 6.38 2.38
CA VAL A 236 15.58 5.82 3.62
C VAL A 236 15.23 6.79 4.74
N ASP A 237 14.46 6.32 5.70
CA ASP A 237 13.98 7.10 6.82
C ASP A 237 14.28 6.36 8.13
N THR A 238 13.98 6.98 9.25
CA THR A 238 14.08 6.41 10.59
C THR A 238 12.72 6.51 11.27
N PRO A 239 12.47 5.71 12.33
CA PRO A 239 11.20 5.74 13.03
C PRO A 239 10.78 7.14 13.45
N ASP A 240 9.59 7.55 13.07
CA ASP A 240 9.02 8.81 13.54
C ASP A 240 8.55 8.69 15.00
N LYS A 241 8.06 9.80 15.57
CA LYS A 241 7.58 9.80 16.97
C LYS A 241 6.41 8.84 17.23
N LYS A 242 5.63 8.51 16.19
CA LYS A 242 4.48 7.59 16.34
C LYS A 242 4.97 6.16 16.29
N ASP A 243 5.95 5.88 15.43
CA ASP A 243 6.59 4.58 15.34
C ASP A 243 7.31 4.23 16.62
N VAL A 244 8.10 5.18 17.15
CA VAL A 244 8.78 5.03 18.45
C VAL A 244 7.75 4.76 19.56
N ALA A 245 6.67 5.53 19.61
CA ALA A 245 5.63 5.32 20.62
C ALA A 245 4.96 3.94 20.51
N ALA A 246 4.72 3.45 19.27
CA ALA A 246 4.15 2.13 19.04
C ALA A 246 5.12 1.01 19.45
N LEU A 247 6.41 1.16 19.15
CA LEU A 247 7.46 0.21 19.53
C LEU A 247 7.65 0.16 21.05
N GLU A 248 7.67 1.32 21.72
CA GLU A 248 7.77 1.40 23.18
C GLU A 248 6.54 0.79 23.88
N GLU A 249 5.33 1.04 23.36
CA GLU A 249 4.10 0.42 23.89
C GLU A 249 4.13 -1.10 23.74
N PHE A 250 4.64 -1.60 22.61
CA PHE A 250 4.81 -3.03 22.39
C PHE A 250 5.73 -3.67 23.41
N GLY A 251 6.87 -3.05 23.71
CA GLY A 251 7.85 -3.55 24.67
C GLY A 251 7.39 -3.54 26.14
N GLN A 252 6.26 -2.90 26.46
CA GLN A 252 5.67 -2.87 27.80
C GLN A 252 4.62 -3.97 28.02
N LYS A 253 4.23 -4.70 27.00
CA LYS A 253 3.24 -5.80 27.04
C LYS A 253 3.91 -7.14 27.30
#